data_b812c48c9d1bf6ca07d7e8d100ac0527
#
_entry.id   b812c48c9d1bf6ca07d7e8d100ac0527
#
_cell.length_a   1.000
_cell.length_b   1.000
_cell.length_c   1.000
_cell.angle_alpha   90.00
_cell.angle_beta   90.00
_cell.angle_gamma   90.00
#
_symmetry.space_group_name_H-M   'P 1'
#
loop_
_entity.id
_entity.type
_entity.pdbx_description
1 polymer ?
#
loop_
_entity_poly.entity_id
_entity_poly.type
_entity_poly.pdbx_seq_one_letter_code
_entity_poly.pdbx_strand_id
1 'polypeptide(L)'
;LIFKMALVVFWKISNKRKITETKHIHLNPDFWISLLTQVMVAIPQLIIIIALSSLFQPSIITLILVFGLVLWVEPSRMIRAEVQRLRNEGFVDAAIVTGFSFRQIAFRHLIPNLITVVKPIFLYGMAAVILSESGLSFIGLGVNPGTVTLGGLMAQAKENIDAWWLILFPGLCLFFTILSLSVLSEKK
;
A
#
# COMPACT_ATOMS: atom_id res chain seq x y z
N LEU A 1 -4.61 -1.85 -10.87
CA LEU A 1 -3.18 -2.00 -11.19
C LEU A 1 -2.53 -3.09 -10.33
N ILE A 2 -2.68 -3.03 -9.00
CA ILE A 2 -2.13 -4.01 -8.02
C ILE A 2 -2.61 -5.43 -8.32
N PHE A 3 -3.90 -5.61 -8.66
CA PHE A 3 -4.48 -6.90 -8.99
C PHE A 3 -3.95 -7.49 -10.30
N LYS A 4 -3.75 -6.66 -11.34
CA LYS A 4 -3.10 -7.09 -12.59
C LYS A 4 -1.64 -7.50 -12.34
N MET A 5 -0.92 -6.79 -11.49
CA MET A 5 0.46 -7.14 -11.12
C MET A 5 0.52 -8.47 -10.36
N ALA A 6 -0.39 -8.71 -9.41
CA ALA A 6 -0.48 -9.99 -8.70
C ALA A 6 -0.73 -11.17 -9.67
N LEU A 7 -1.63 -11.00 -10.65
CA LEU A 7 -1.90 -12.01 -11.67
C LEU A 7 -0.72 -12.27 -12.61
N VAL A 8 -0.02 -11.23 -13.04
CA VAL A 8 1.19 -11.35 -13.91
C VAL A 8 2.32 -12.06 -13.17
N VAL A 9 2.55 -11.70 -11.91
CA VAL A 9 3.54 -12.36 -11.04
C VAL A 9 3.20 -13.83 -10.87
N PHE A 10 1.93 -14.13 -10.59
CA PHE A 10 1.47 -15.50 -10.43
C PHE A 10 1.60 -16.32 -11.73
N TRP A 11 1.20 -15.76 -12.89
CA TRP A 11 1.31 -16.45 -14.19
C TRP A 11 2.76 -16.82 -14.52
N LYS A 12 3.70 -15.91 -14.29
CA LYS A 12 5.10 -16.13 -14.62
C LYS A 12 5.80 -17.11 -13.67
N ILE A 13 5.38 -17.14 -12.41
CA ILE A 13 5.88 -18.09 -11.41
C ILE A 13 5.35 -19.50 -11.69
N SER A 14 4.10 -19.64 -12.16
CA SER A 14 3.50 -20.94 -12.53
C SER A 14 4.23 -21.60 -13.73
N ASN A 15 4.71 -20.79 -14.66
CA ASN A 15 5.41 -21.29 -15.85
C ASN A 15 6.86 -21.74 -15.57
N LYS A 16 7.41 -21.49 -14.39
CA LYS A 16 8.80 -21.84 -14.01
C LYS A 16 9.02 -23.31 -13.62
N ARG A 17 7.96 -24.11 -13.46
CA ARG A 17 8.12 -25.56 -13.12
C ARG A 17 8.71 -26.43 -14.25
N LYS A 18 9.01 -25.87 -15.42
CA LYS A 18 9.53 -26.63 -16.59
C LYS A 18 10.95 -26.28 -17.02
N ILE A 19 11.71 -25.50 -16.28
CA ILE A 19 13.07 -25.15 -16.71
C ILE A 19 14.06 -25.42 -15.60
N THR A 20 14.71 -26.58 -15.70
CA THR A 20 16.07 -26.88 -15.22
C THR A 20 17.02 -25.72 -15.52
N GLU A 21 17.80 -25.36 -14.48
CA GLU A 21 19.06 -24.63 -14.50
C GLU A 21 19.58 -24.17 -15.87
N THR A 22 19.29 -22.93 -16.22
CA THR A 22 20.22 -22.14 -17.00
C THR A 22 20.22 -20.72 -16.43
N LYS A 23 21.38 -20.32 -15.95
CA LYS A 23 21.74 -19.03 -15.37
C LYS A 23 21.74 -17.96 -16.47
N HIS A 24 20.58 -17.68 -17.04
CA HIS A 24 20.39 -16.53 -17.90
C HIS A 24 19.74 -15.43 -17.06
N ILE A 25 20.47 -14.34 -16.90
CA ILE A 25 19.94 -13.05 -16.43
C ILE A 25 18.92 -12.60 -17.50
N HIS A 26 17.78 -13.28 -17.56
CA HIS A 26 16.68 -12.78 -18.33
C HIS A 26 16.16 -11.52 -17.62
N LEU A 27 16.04 -10.43 -18.37
CA LEU A 27 15.36 -9.18 -18.04
C LEU A 27 13.88 -9.46 -17.70
N ASN A 28 13.68 -10.19 -16.58
CA ASN A 28 12.36 -10.55 -16.09
C ASN A 28 11.71 -9.29 -15.49
N PRO A 29 10.51 -8.89 -15.89
CA PRO A 29 9.82 -7.75 -15.27
C PRO A 29 9.70 -7.90 -13.75
N ASP A 30 9.66 -9.14 -13.22
CA ASP A 30 9.72 -9.39 -11.78
C ASP A 30 11.02 -8.92 -11.12
N PHE A 31 12.15 -9.02 -11.80
CA PHE A 31 13.43 -8.54 -11.29
C PHE A 31 13.38 -7.01 -11.13
N TRP A 32 12.93 -6.30 -12.16
CA TRP A 32 12.83 -4.83 -12.12
C TRP A 32 11.85 -4.32 -11.09
N ILE A 33 10.68 -4.96 -10.97
CA ILE A 33 9.69 -4.60 -9.95
C ILE A 33 10.25 -4.86 -8.55
N SER A 34 10.93 -5.99 -8.35
CA SER A 34 11.54 -6.34 -7.08
C SER A 34 12.67 -5.36 -6.71
N LEU A 35 13.50 -4.99 -7.67
CA LEU A 35 14.58 -4.01 -7.49
C LEU A 35 13.99 -2.64 -7.13
N LEU A 36 12.99 -2.18 -7.87
CA LEU A 36 12.34 -0.89 -7.62
C LEU A 36 11.70 -0.85 -6.23
N THR A 37 11.01 -1.91 -5.82
CA THR A 37 10.41 -1.97 -4.49
C THR A 37 11.47 -2.02 -3.38
N GLN A 38 12.61 -2.69 -3.59
CA GLN A 38 13.72 -2.71 -2.63
C GLN A 38 14.37 -1.34 -2.47
N VAL A 39 14.60 -0.64 -3.58
CA VAL A 39 15.15 0.73 -3.55
C VAL A 39 14.19 1.68 -2.82
N MET A 40 12.89 1.59 -3.10
CA MET A 40 11.88 2.42 -2.44
C MET A 40 11.79 2.18 -0.92
N VAL A 41 11.99 0.94 -0.47
CA VAL A 41 11.96 0.58 0.96
C VAL A 41 13.25 0.97 1.68
N ALA A 42 14.37 1.08 0.97
CA ALA A 42 15.64 1.49 1.57
C ALA A 42 15.62 2.93 2.09
N ILE A 43 14.73 3.77 1.55
CA ILE A 43 14.55 5.15 1.97
C ILE A 43 13.28 5.25 2.81
N PRO A 44 13.31 5.90 3.99
CA PRO A 44 12.10 6.11 4.78
C PRO A 44 11.02 6.83 3.96
N GLN A 45 9.84 6.21 3.85
CA GLN A 45 8.75 6.70 2.98
C GLN A 45 8.37 8.16 3.26
N LEU A 46 8.36 8.59 4.51
CA LEU A 46 8.07 9.98 4.89
C LEU A 46 9.05 10.97 4.27
N ILE A 47 10.34 10.63 4.17
CA ILE A 47 11.35 11.49 3.55
C ILE A 47 11.05 11.66 2.06
N ILE A 48 10.71 10.58 1.37
CA ILE A 48 10.35 10.64 -0.07
C ILE A 48 9.10 11.49 -0.27
N ILE A 49 8.08 11.31 0.58
CA ILE A 49 6.83 12.06 0.52
C ILE A 49 7.09 13.55 0.73
N ILE A 50 7.84 13.92 1.77
CA ILE A 50 8.19 15.32 2.06
C ILE A 50 8.98 15.93 0.90
N ALA A 51 10.01 15.23 0.41
CA ALA A 51 10.84 15.70 -0.69
C ALA A 51 10.02 15.92 -1.97
N LEU A 52 9.16 14.98 -2.34
CA LEU A 52 8.32 15.11 -3.52
C LEU A 52 7.26 16.21 -3.35
N SER A 53 6.63 16.29 -2.17
CA SER A 53 5.61 17.33 -1.91
C SER A 53 6.19 18.74 -1.92
N SER A 54 7.45 18.92 -1.53
CA SER A 54 8.12 20.21 -1.55
C SER A 54 8.51 20.71 -2.95
N LEU A 55 8.58 19.81 -3.95
CA LEU A 55 8.91 20.16 -5.34
C LEU A 55 7.73 20.74 -6.11
N PHE A 56 6.51 20.51 -5.65
CA PHE A 56 5.30 20.89 -6.35
C PHE A 56 4.46 21.84 -5.50
N GLN A 57 3.58 22.60 -6.16
CA GLN A 57 2.63 23.45 -5.42
C GLN A 57 1.66 22.57 -4.61
N PRO A 58 1.34 22.95 -3.36
CA PRO A 58 0.39 22.25 -2.52
C PRO A 58 -0.96 22.12 -3.22
N SER A 59 -1.42 20.91 -3.45
CA SER A 59 -2.70 20.63 -4.09
C SER A 59 -3.15 19.20 -3.77
N ILE A 60 -4.45 18.96 -3.76
CA ILE A 60 -5.01 17.62 -3.56
C ILE A 60 -4.53 16.64 -4.63
N ILE A 61 -4.38 17.12 -5.87
CA ILE A 61 -3.90 16.30 -6.99
C ILE A 61 -2.44 15.90 -6.76
N THR A 62 -1.61 16.85 -6.34
CA THR A 62 -0.20 16.58 -6.00
C THR A 62 -0.09 15.51 -4.92
N LEU A 63 -0.89 15.61 -3.85
CA LEU A 63 -0.88 14.64 -2.77
C LEU A 63 -1.33 13.25 -3.25
N ILE A 64 -2.39 13.15 -4.05
CA ILE A 64 -2.84 11.88 -4.63
C ILE A 64 -1.74 11.24 -5.48
N LEU A 65 -1.04 12.02 -6.29
CA LEU A 65 0.05 11.51 -7.13
C LEU A 65 1.25 11.06 -6.29
N VAL A 66 1.67 11.85 -5.31
CA VAL A 66 2.78 11.52 -4.42
C VAL A 66 2.47 10.27 -3.59
N PHE A 67 1.30 10.21 -2.95
CA PHE A 67 0.90 9.03 -2.18
C PHE A 67 0.74 7.79 -3.07
N GLY A 68 0.14 7.94 -4.24
CA GLY A 68 0.00 6.85 -5.21
C GLY A 68 1.35 6.33 -5.70
N LEU A 69 2.37 7.21 -5.84
CA LEU A 69 3.71 6.83 -6.26
C LEU A 69 4.51 6.13 -5.15
N VAL A 70 4.27 6.48 -3.89
CA VAL A 70 5.10 6.00 -2.77
C VAL A 70 4.42 4.86 -2.00
N LEU A 71 3.14 5.01 -1.65
CA LEU A 71 2.46 4.09 -0.72
C LEU A 71 2.00 2.75 -1.34
N TRP A 72 2.14 2.56 -2.65
CA TRP A 72 1.81 1.27 -3.30
C TRP A 72 2.81 0.15 -2.97
N VAL A 73 4.01 0.51 -2.51
CA VAL A 73 5.14 -0.43 -2.34
C VAL A 73 4.83 -1.47 -1.26
N GLU A 74 4.41 -1.05 -0.07
CA GLU A 74 4.11 -1.96 1.05
C GLU A 74 2.94 -2.90 0.74
N PRO A 75 1.76 -2.43 0.28
CA PRO A 75 0.67 -3.32 -0.12
C PRO A 75 1.08 -4.33 -1.18
N SER A 76 1.89 -3.92 -2.16
CA SER A 76 2.35 -4.82 -3.23
C SER A 76 3.24 -5.93 -2.72
N ARG A 77 4.12 -5.64 -1.74
CA ARG A 77 4.99 -6.64 -1.10
C ARG A 77 4.19 -7.64 -0.26
N MET A 78 3.24 -7.14 0.54
CA MET A 78 2.39 -8.00 1.37
C MET A 78 1.53 -8.94 0.52
N ILE A 79 0.91 -8.43 -0.56
CA ILE A 79 0.13 -9.25 -1.48
C ILE A 79 1.03 -10.26 -2.21
N ARG A 80 2.24 -9.88 -2.61
CA ARG A 80 3.18 -10.79 -3.24
C ARG A 80 3.57 -11.93 -2.28
N ALA A 81 3.88 -11.62 -1.04
CA ALA A 81 4.23 -12.62 -0.02
C ALA A 81 3.08 -13.61 0.20
N GLU A 82 1.84 -13.11 0.28
CA GLU A 82 0.65 -13.95 0.45
C GLU A 82 0.37 -14.84 -0.76
N VAL A 83 0.53 -14.32 -1.98
CA VAL A 83 0.43 -15.13 -3.20
C VAL A 83 1.47 -16.24 -3.21
N GLN A 84 2.69 -15.97 -2.77
CA GLN A 84 3.74 -16.98 -2.67
C GLN A 84 3.41 -18.03 -1.60
N ARG A 85 2.85 -17.61 -0.46
CA ARG A 85 2.40 -18.53 0.61
C ARG A 85 1.29 -19.45 0.09
N LEU A 86 0.22 -18.89 -0.46
CA LEU A 86 -0.92 -19.64 -0.98
C LEU A 86 -0.55 -20.61 -2.10
N ARG A 87 0.44 -20.27 -2.91
CA ARG A 87 0.92 -21.14 -3.97
C ARG A 87 1.56 -22.42 -3.45
N ASN A 88 2.19 -22.38 -2.31
CA ASN A 88 2.86 -23.53 -1.69
C ASN A 88 1.91 -24.36 -0.82
N GLU A 89 0.63 -24.01 -0.77
CA GLU A 89 -0.40 -24.78 -0.06
C GLU A 89 -0.81 -26.02 -0.86
N GLY A 90 -1.04 -27.13 -0.17
CA GLY A 90 -1.36 -28.42 -0.78
C GLY A 90 -2.62 -28.42 -1.66
N PHE A 91 -3.57 -27.50 -1.44
CA PHE A 91 -4.75 -27.40 -2.28
C PHE A 91 -4.44 -26.96 -3.72
N VAL A 92 -3.35 -26.18 -3.92
CA VAL A 92 -2.91 -25.78 -5.26
C VAL A 92 -2.33 -26.97 -6.00
N ASP A 93 -1.52 -27.79 -5.33
CA ASP A 93 -0.96 -29.00 -5.91
C ASP A 93 -2.06 -30.02 -6.24
N ALA A 94 -3.03 -30.22 -5.35
CA ALA A 94 -4.19 -31.06 -5.60
C ALA A 94 -5.02 -30.57 -6.82
N ALA A 95 -5.23 -29.26 -6.95
CA ALA A 95 -5.94 -28.70 -8.09
C ALA A 95 -5.18 -28.89 -9.42
N ILE A 96 -3.84 -28.84 -9.39
CA ILE A 96 -2.99 -29.11 -10.57
C ILE A 96 -3.11 -30.58 -10.99
N VAL A 97 -3.06 -31.52 -10.05
CA VAL A 97 -3.16 -32.96 -10.30
C VAL A 97 -4.55 -33.32 -10.85
N THR A 98 -5.61 -32.66 -10.42
CA THR A 98 -6.98 -32.84 -10.91
C THR A 98 -7.23 -32.17 -12.26
N GLY A 99 -6.22 -31.54 -12.88
CA GLY A 99 -6.29 -30.99 -14.23
C GLY A 99 -6.94 -29.59 -14.31
N PHE A 100 -7.11 -28.87 -13.20
CA PHE A 100 -7.60 -27.50 -13.25
C PHE A 100 -6.64 -26.59 -14.02
N SER A 101 -7.22 -25.78 -14.93
CA SER A 101 -6.45 -24.75 -15.62
C SER A 101 -5.99 -23.66 -14.65
N PHE A 102 -4.90 -22.98 -15.01
CA PHE A 102 -4.36 -21.86 -14.24
C PHE A 102 -5.42 -20.81 -13.88
N ARG A 103 -6.30 -20.46 -14.82
CA ARG A 103 -7.37 -19.49 -14.59
C ARG A 103 -8.38 -19.98 -13.56
N GLN A 104 -8.74 -21.24 -13.59
CA GLN A 104 -9.66 -21.85 -12.61
C GLN A 104 -9.04 -21.81 -11.20
N ILE A 105 -7.76 -22.16 -11.05
CA ILE A 105 -7.04 -22.08 -9.76
C ILE A 105 -7.00 -20.63 -9.27
N ALA A 106 -6.68 -19.69 -10.15
CA ALA A 106 -6.61 -18.28 -9.77
C ALA A 106 -7.95 -17.73 -9.28
N PHE A 107 -9.03 -17.91 -10.07
CA PHE A 107 -10.33 -17.31 -9.76
C PHE A 107 -11.12 -18.07 -8.69
N ARG A 108 -11.00 -19.39 -8.62
CA ARG A 108 -11.80 -20.22 -7.71
C ARG A 108 -11.14 -20.43 -6.34
N HIS A 109 -9.81 -20.38 -6.29
CA HIS A 109 -9.06 -20.70 -5.07
C HIS A 109 -8.20 -19.54 -4.57
N LEU A 110 -7.39 -18.90 -5.43
CA LEU A 110 -6.45 -17.87 -4.98
C LEU A 110 -7.13 -16.55 -4.65
N ILE A 111 -7.95 -16.03 -5.56
CA ILE A 111 -8.58 -14.71 -5.37
C ILE A 111 -9.48 -14.66 -4.14
N PRO A 112 -10.37 -15.64 -3.87
CA PRO A 112 -11.19 -15.62 -2.66
C PRO A 112 -10.34 -15.61 -1.38
N ASN A 113 -9.25 -16.39 -1.35
CA ASN A 113 -8.34 -16.40 -0.21
C ASN A 113 -7.53 -15.10 -0.07
N LEU A 114 -7.16 -14.46 -1.18
CA LEU A 114 -6.47 -13.17 -1.17
C LEU A 114 -7.36 -12.03 -0.65
N ILE A 115 -8.66 -12.06 -0.88
CA ILE A 115 -9.59 -11.00 -0.41
C ILE A 115 -9.51 -10.85 1.12
N THR A 116 -9.38 -11.95 1.85
CA THR A 116 -9.28 -11.94 3.32
C THR A 116 -8.05 -11.17 3.82
N VAL A 117 -6.98 -11.13 3.04
CA VAL A 117 -5.73 -10.44 3.37
C VAL A 117 -5.68 -9.04 2.74
N VAL A 118 -6.28 -8.86 1.57
CA VAL A 118 -6.32 -7.56 0.89
C VAL A 118 -7.16 -6.54 1.67
N LYS A 119 -8.27 -6.99 2.32
CA LYS A 119 -9.13 -6.12 3.13
C LYS A 119 -8.34 -5.40 4.24
N PRO A 120 -7.65 -6.08 5.17
CA PRO A 120 -6.85 -5.39 6.19
C PRO A 120 -5.72 -4.55 5.59
N ILE A 121 -5.02 -5.01 4.55
CA ILE A 121 -3.97 -4.23 3.89
C ILE A 121 -4.51 -2.90 3.37
N PHE A 122 -5.70 -2.91 2.75
CA PHE A 122 -6.35 -1.71 2.24
C PHE A 122 -6.74 -0.74 3.38
N LEU A 123 -7.33 -1.25 4.46
CA LEU A 123 -7.74 -0.42 5.61
C LEU A 123 -6.54 0.21 6.33
N TYR A 124 -5.45 -0.54 6.53
CA TYR A 124 -4.20 0.01 7.07
C TYR A 124 -3.57 1.02 6.11
N GLY A 125 -3.63 0.77 4.80
CA GLY A 125 -3.19 1.72 3.79
C GLY A 125 -3.97 3.04 3.86
N MET A 126 -5.29 2.99 4.04
CA MET A 126 -6.11 4.19 4.24
C MET A 126 -5.70 4.96 5.51
N ALA A 127 -5.48 4.26 6.63
CA ALA A 127 -5.01 4.88 7.86
C ALA A 127 -3.65 5.56 7.68
N ALA A 128 -2.72 4.92 6.96
CA ALA A 128 -1.41 5.48 6.65
C ALA A 128 -1.50 6.75 5.78
N VAL A 129 -2.41 6.77 4.77
CA VAL A 129 -2.65 7.97 3.93
C VAL A 129 -3.20 9.11 4.77
N ILE A 130 -4.21 8.86 5.62
CA ILE A 130 -4.83 9.88 6.48
C ILE A 130 -3.78 10.48 7.43
N LEU A 131 -2.97 9.64 8.07
CA LEU A 131 -1.93 10.09 8.98
C LEU A 131 -0.84 10.88 8.26
N SER A 132 -0.42 10.42 7.07
CA SER A 132 0.60 11.10 6.26
C SER A 132 0.11 12.45 5.75
N GLU A 133 -1.16 12.54 5.29
CA GLU A 133 -1.77 13.79 4.87
C GLU A 133 -1.81 14.79 6.04
N SER A 134 -2.30 14.35 7.19
CA SER A 134 -2.39 15.20 8.38
C SER A 134 -1.01 15.69 8.84
N GLY A 135 0.01 14.82 8.77
CA GLY A 135 1.39 15.19 9.07
C GLY A 135 1.95 16.22 8.08
N LEU A 136 1.74 16.02 6.76
CA LEU A 136 2.16 16.97 5.72
C LEU A 136 1.45 18.33 5.87
N SER A 137 0.14 18.31 6.10
CA SER A 137 -0.65 19.53 6.34
C SER A 137 -0.19 20.27 7.59
N PHE A 138 0.20 19.53 8.64
CA PHE A 138 0.74 20.10 9.88
C PHE A 138 2.07 20.82 9.66
N ILE A 139 2.94 20.34 8.77
CA ILE A 139 4.21 21.01 8.43
C ILE A 139 4.07 22.03 7.28
N GLY A 140 2.86 22.23 6.73
CA GLY A 140 2.58 23.21 5.67
C GLY A 140 2.81 22.70 4.25
N LEU A 141 3.03 21.39 4.05
CA LEU A 141 3.22 20.76 2.74
C LEU A 141 1.96 19.98 2.26
N GLY A 142 0.81 20.25 2.87
CA GLY A 142 -0.46 19.55 2.59
C GLY A 142 -1.22 20.10 1.38
N VAL A 143 -2.52 20.30 1.56
CA VAL A 143 -3.44 20.84 0.54
C VAL A 143 -3.26 22.36 0.42
N ASN A 144 -3.92 22.95 -0.59
CA ASN A 144 -3.84 24.39 -0.83
C ASN A 144 -4.11 25.23 0.44
N PRO A 145 -3.39 26.36 0.62
CA PRO A 145 -3.71 27.35 1.65
C PRO A 145 -5.18 27.76 1.55
N GLY A 146 -5.88 27.73 2.68
CA GLY A 146 -7.33 28.01 2.75
C GLY A 146 -8.25 26.78 2.74
N THR A 147 -7.72 25.58 2.46
CA THR A 147 -8.47 24.35 2.66
C THR A 147 -8.35 23.90 4.12
N VAL A 148 -9.51 23.71 4.77
CA VAL A 148 -9.52 23.24 6.17
C VAL A 148 -9.23 21.74 6.20
N THR A 149 -8.10 21.36 6.82
CA THR A 149 -7.71 19.96 7.05
C THR A 149 -7.41 19.76 8.54
N LEU A 150 -7.48 18.50 9.02
CA LEU A 150 -7.19 18.19 10.42
C LEU A 150 -5.75 18.58 10.78
N GLY A 151 -4.79 18.27 9.92
CA GLY A 151 -3.39 18.67 10.10
C GLY A 151 -3.18 20.19 10.04
N GLY A 152 -3.89 20.87 9.14
CA GLY A 152 -3.87 22.34 9.03
C GLY A 152 -4.42 23.04 10.27
N LEU A 153 -5.51 22.50 10.86
CA LEU A 153 -6.01 23.00 12.16
C LEU A 153 -4.98 22.83 13.27
N MET A 154 -4.34 21.67 13.34
CA MET A 154 -3.26 21.43 14.30
C MET A 154 -2.06 22.37 14.09
N ALA A 155 -1.76 22.73 12.83
CA ALA A 155 -0.68 23.66 12.51
C ALA A 155 -0.94 25.08 13.05
N GLN A 156 -2.21 25.54 13.09
CA GLN A 156 -2.59 26.84 13.63
C GLN A 156 -2.30 26.96 15.13
N ALA A 157 -2.28 25.84 15.87
CA ALA A 157 -1.91 25.86 17.28
C ALA A 157 -0.45 26.27 17.52
N LYS A 158 0.43 26.23 16.52
CA LYS A 158 1.81 26.72 16.62
C LYS A 158 1.88 28.25 16.77
N GLU A 159 0.89 28.93 16.18
CA GLU A 159 0.80 30.39 16.22
C GLU A 159 0.11 30.90 17.49
N ASN A 160 -0.71 30.05 18.12
CA ASN A 160 -1.49 30.37 19.30
C ASN A 160 -1.44 29.22 20.31
N ILE A 161 -0.46 29.27 21.22
CA ILE A 161 -0.18 28.23 22.22
C ILE A 161 -1.35 28.04 23.19
N ASP A 162 -2.12 29.06 23.45
CA ASP A 162 -3.29 28.98 24.34
C ASP A 162 -4.45 28.18 23.73
N ALA A 163 -4.45 28.01 22.41
CA ALA A 163 -5.50 27.31 21.67
C ALA A 163 -5.27 25.78 21.63
N TRP A 164 -5.10 25.16 22.81
CA TRP A 164 -4.87 23.71 22.95
C TRP A 164 -5.94 22.83 22.28
N TRP A 165 -7.16 23.34 22.15
CA TRP A 165 -8.27 22.63 21.48
C TRP A 165 -8.01 22.40 19.98
N LEU A 166 -7.18 23.24 19.33
CA LEU A 166 -6.78 23.05 17.93
C LEU A 166 -5.88 21.82 17.72
N ILE A 167 -5.29 21.29 18.77
CA ILE A 167 -4.56 20.02 18.75
C ILE A 167 -5.47 18.88 19.21
N LEU A 168 -6.17 19.06 20.32
CA LEU A 168 -6.92 18.01 20.98
C LEU A 168 -8.05 17.47 20.10
N PHE A 169 -8.92 18.33 19.56
CA PHE A 169 -10.08 17.87 18.80
C PHE A 169 -9.70 17.21 17.45
N PRO A 170 -8.85 17.79 16.59
CA PRO A 170 -8.41 17.13 15.39
C PRO A 170 -7.62 15.84 15.68
N GLY A 171 -6.80 15.84 16.73
CA GLY A 171 -6.07 14.66 17.17
C GLY A 171 -6.99 13.51 17.60
N LEU A 172 -8.05 13.81 18.36
CA LEU A 172 -9.09 12.83 18.71
C LEU A 172 -9.83 12.32 17.47
N CYS A 173 -10.16 13.19 16.52
CA CYS A 173 -10.76 12.80 15.25
C CYS A 173 -9.88 11.81 14.49
N LEU A 174 -8.60 12.10 14.36
CA LEU A 174 -7.63 11.20 13.73
C LEU A 174 -7.53 9.87 14.49
N PHE A 175 -7.41 9.93 15.81
CA PHE A 175 -7.33 8.74 16.65
C PHE A 175 -8.53 7.82 16.45
N PHE A 176 -9.76 8.33 16.57
CA PHE A 176 -10.96 7.52 16.40
C PHE A 176 -11.14 7.01 14.98
N THR A 177 -10.75 7.78 13.97
CA THR A 177 -10.79 7.35 12.58
C THR A 177 -9.83 6.18 12.33
N ILE A 178 -8.59 6.29 12.80
CA ILE A 178 -7.59 5.23 12.66
C ILE A 178 -7.99 4.00 13.48
N LEU A 179 -8.48 4.19 14.70
CA LEU A 179 -8.98 3.10 15.55
C LEU A 179 -10.14 2.35 14.86
N SER A 180 -11.10 3.07 14.28
CA SER A 180 -12.22 2.47 13.55
C SER A 180 -11.76 1.64 12.35
N LEU A 181 -10.81 2.15 11.59
CA LEU A 181 -10.21 1.41 10.45
C LEU A 181 -9.45 0.16 10.94
N SER A 182 -8.73 0.25 12.04
CA SER A 182 -8.01 -0.88 12.64
C SER A 182 -8.98 -1.97 13.10
N VAL A 183 -10.03 -1.61 13.85
CA VAL A 183 -11.06 -2.57 14.31
C VAL A 183 -11.80 -3.22 13.13
N LEU A 184 -12.09 -2.46 12.06
CA LEU A 184 -12.69 -3.00 10.84
C LEU A 184 -11.77 -3.98 10.10
N SER A 185 -10.44 -3.80 10.22
CA SER A 185 -9.46 -4.69 9.59
C SER A 185 -9.40 -6.06 10.26
N GLU A 186 -9.67 -6.14 11.56
CA GLU A 186 -9.64 -7.38 12.33
C GLU A 186 -10.91 -8.22 12.19
N LYS A 187 -12.02 -7.59 11.80
CA LYS A 187 -13.29 -8.33 11.58
C LYS A 187 -13.17 -9.19 10.33
N LYS A 188 -13.16 -10.51 10.55
CA LYS A 188 -13.22 -11.57 9.52
C LYS A 188 -14.54 -11.53 8.75
#